data_4451d9e7a4deb90c7ed14c72c829c90b
#
_entry.id   4451d9e7a4deb90c7ed14c72c829c90b
#
_cell.length_a   1.000
_cell.length_b   1.000
_cell.length_c   1.000
_cell.angle_alpha   90.00
_cell.angle_beta   90.00
_cell.angle_gamma   90.00
#
_symmetry.space_group_name_H-M   'P 1'
#
loop_
_entity.id
_entity.type
_entity.pdbx_description
1 polymer ?
#
loop_
_entity_poly.entity_id
_entity_poly.type
_entity_poly.pdbx_seq_one_letter_code
_entity_poly.pdbx_strand_id
1 'polypeptide(L)'
;EAAAKADQHVERDDDGDVEAISSSIVEFSVSADNMLTVVLANGQVWRQVSGRELHLKTQAGAANAARISRTLMGGFAMTVNGRNDVAIVKRLDGKRKL
;
A
#
# COMPACT_ATOMS: atom_id res chain seq x y z
N GLU A 1 -1.44 6.46 -19.93
CA GLU A 1 -2.49 7.18 -19.40
C GLU A 1 -2.19 7.98 -18.15
N ALA A 2 -2.58 9.20 -18.15
CA ALA A 2 -2.26 10.09 -17.04
C ALA A 2 -2.89 9.68 -15.73
N ALA A 3 -3.91 8.83 -15.77
CA ALA A 3 -4.64 8.48 -14.57
C ALA A 3 -3.77 7.83 -13.51
N ALA A 4 -2.81 7.00 -13.93
CA ALA A 4 -1.96 6.33 -12.96
C ALA A 4 -1.13 7.32 -12.15
N LYS A 5 -0.65 8.36 -12.79
CA LYS A 5 0.12 9.38 -12.07
C LYS A 5 -0.75 10.17 -11.13
N ALA A 6 -1.96 10.47 -11.56
CA ALA A 6 -2.87 11.27 -10.74
C ALA A 6 -3.28 10.53 -9.48
N ASP A 7 -3.21 9.20 -9.49
CA ASP A 7 -3.62 8.39 -8.35
C ASP A 7 -2.59 8.35 -7.24
N GLN A 8 -1.37 8.78 -7.51
CA GLN A 8 -0.33 8.73 -6.50
C GLN A 8 -0.26 10.03 -5.73
N HIS A 9 -0.21 9.91 -4.42
CA HIS A 9 -0.07 11.05 -3.54
C HIS A 9 1.04 10.76 -2.53
N VAL A 10 1.95 11.70 -2.36
CA VAL A 10 3.09 11.55 -1.46
C VAL A 10 2.95 12.57 -0.34
N GLU A 11 3.00 12.08 0.91
CA GLU A 11 2.98 12.93 2.09
C GLU A 11 4.38 13.01 2.66
N ARG A 12 4.81 14.22 3.00
CA ARG A 12 6.15 14.43 3.52
C ARG A 12 6.08 15.03 4.91
N ASP A 13 7.07 14.70 5.73
CA ASP A 13 7.17 15.27 7.07
C ASP A 13 7.81 16.66 7.00
N ASP A 14 8.05 17.24 8.17
CA ASP A 14 8.60 18.59 8.27
C ASP A 14 10.00 18.71 7.68
N ASP A 15 10.73 17.62 7.63
CA ASP A 15 12.08 17.60 7.08
C ASP A 15 12.09 17.30 5.58
N GLY A 16 10.93 17.12 4.98
CA GLY A 16 10.83 16.80 3.57
C GLY A 16 10.96 15.33 3.24
N ASP A 17 11.12 14.46 4.23
CA ASP A 17 11.20 13.03 4.00
C ASP A 17 9.81 12.46 3.73
N VAL A 18 9.75 11.42 2.91
CA VAL A 18 8.48 10.79 2.61
C VAL A 18 7.96 10.08 3.85
N GLU A 19 6.78 10.48 4.30
CA GLU A 19 6.13 9.89 5.45
C GLU A 19 5.10 8.87 5.05
N ALA A 20 4.38 9.10 3.96
CA ALA A 20 3.36 8.18 3.47
C ALA A 20 3.17 8.37 1.98
N ILE A 21 2.72 7.31 1.33
CA ILE A 21 2.29 7.39 -0.07
C ILE A 21 0.91 6.79 -0.18
N SER A 22 0.15 7.31 -1.13
CA SER A 22 -1.15 6.75 -1.49
C SER A 22 -1.12 6.45 -2.98
N SER A 23 -1.64 5.31 -3.37
CA SER A 23 -1.62 4.90 -4.77
C SER A 23 -2.73 3.92 -5.03
N SER A 24 -3.21 3.90 -6.27
CA SER A 24 -4.12 2.86 -6.71
C SER A 24 -3.42 1.51 -6.66
N ILE A 25 -4.19 0.47 -6.35
CA ILE A 25 -3.75 -0.91 -6.41
C ILE A 25 -4.13 -1.45 -7.78
N VAL A 26 -3.15 -1.87 -8.56
CA VAL A 26 -3.41 -2.39 -9.90
C VAL A 26 -3.58 -3.90 -9.91
N GLU A 27 -3.08 -4.57 -8.87
CA GLU A 27 -3.17 -6.01 -8.78
C GLU A 27 -3.00 -6.42 -7.33
N PHE A 28 -3.69 -7.48 -6.90
CA PHE A 28 -3.49 -8.01 -5.55
C PHE A 28 -3.76 -9.50 -5.54
N SER A 29 -3.19 -10.17 -4.54
CA SER A 29 -3.44 -11.59 -4.32
C SER A 29 -3.37 -11.87 -2.81
N VAL A 30 -4.01 -12.96 -2.40
CA VAL A 30 -4.01 -13.38 -1.01
C VAL A 30 -3.42 -14.78 -0.96
N SER A 31 -2.41 -14.97 -0.13
CA SER A 31 -1.75 -16.26 -0.01
C SER A 31 -2.57 -17.23 0.85
N ALA A 32 -2.12 -18.48 0.92
CA ALA A 32 -2.82 -19.51 1.69
C ALA A 32 -2.89 -19.17 3.17
N ASP A 33 -1.97 -18.37 3.67
CA ASP A 33 -1.97 -17.95 5.07
C ASP A 33 -2.68 -16.61 5.27
N ASN A 34 -3.49 -16.19 4.29
CA ASN A 34 -4.29 -14.97 4.33
C ASN A 34 -3.48 -13.68 4.33
N MET A 35 -2.26 -13.73 3.84
CA MET A 35 -1.44 -12.52 3.72
C MET A 35 -1.60 -11.91 2.36
N LEU A 36 -1.84 -10.61 2.34
CA LEU A 36 -2.13 -9.86 1.13
C LEU A 36 -0.85 -9.36 0.49
N THR A 37 -0.78 -9.46 -0.84
CA THR A 37 0.28 -8.83 -1.63
C THR A 37 -0.39 -7.90 -2.62
N VAL A 38 0.10 -6.67 -2.70
CA VAL A 38 -0.47 -5.68 -3.62
C VAL A 38 0.62 -5.13 -4.52
N VAL A 39 0.24 -4.81 -5.75
CA VAL A 39 1.08 -4.08 -6.70
C VAL A 39 0.42 -2.73 -6.91
N LEU A 40 1.17 -1.67 -6.67
CA LEU A 40 0.67 -0.31 -6.76
C LEU A 40 0.88 0.24 -8.17
N ALA A 41 0.12 1.27 -8.50
CA ALA A 41 0.23 1.91 -9.81
C ALA A 41 1.63 2.47 -10.07
N ASN A 42 2.37 2.81 -9.01
CA ASN A 42 3.75 3.29 -9.15
C ASN A 42 4.78 2.17 -9.32
N GLY A 43 4.33 0.92 -9.37
CA GLY A 43 5.21 -0.24 -9.58
C GLY A 43 5.73 -0.87 -8.31
N GLN A 44 5.46 -0.30 -7.16
CA GLN A 44 5.91 -0.90 -5.89
C GLN A 44 5.08 -2.13 -5.56
N VAL A 45 5.72 -3.12 -4.95
CA VAL A 45 5.07 -4.35 -4.51
C VAL A 45 5.21 -4.44 -3.00
N TRP A 46 4.09 -4.60 -2.31
CA TRP A 46 4.06 -4.64 -0.85
C TRP A 46 3.35 -5.90 -0.39
N ARG A 47 3.90 -6.55 0.62
CA ARG A 47 3.31 -7.77 1.17
C ARG A 47 3.01 -7.57 2.65
N GLN A 48 1.83 -8.01 3.05
CA GLN A 48 1.43 -8.02 4.45
C GLN A 48 2.23 -9.07 5.21
N VAL A 49 2.74 -8.69 6.38
CA VAL A 49 3.47 -9.62 7.24
C VAL A 49 2.77 -9.82 8.58
N SER A 50 1.91 -8.91 8.97
CA SER A 50 1.10 -9.06 10.18
C SER A 50 0.02 -8.01 10.19
N GLY A 51 -0.78 -7.99 11.24
CA GLY A 51 -1.82 -7.00 11.41
C GLY A 51 -3.18 -7.52 11.01
N ARG A 52 -4.09 -6.60 10.77
CA ARG A 52 -5.48 -6.96 10.49
C ARG A 52 -5.67 -7.32 9.05
N GLU A 53 -6.67 -8.15 8.79
CA GLU A 53 -7.09 -8.45 7.44
C GLU A 53 -7.59 -7.17 6.76
N LEU A 54 -7.13 -6.94 5.54
CA LEU A 54 -7.55 -5.76 4.77
C LEU A 54 -8.61 -6.19 3.77
N HIS A 55 -9.64 -5.37 3.63
CA HIS A 55 -10.80 -5.71 2.83
C HIS A 55 -10.78 -4.93 1.52
N LEU A 56 -10.47 -5.62 0.44
CA LEU A 56 -10.45 -5.04 -0.90
C LEU A 56 -11.74 -5.36 -1.64
N LYS A 57 -12.11 -4.46 -2.53
CA LYS A 57 -13.24 -4.70 -3.41
C LYS A 57 -12.80 -5.70 -4.46
N THR A 58 -13.63 -6.71 -4.70
CA THR A 58 -13.27 -7.81 -5.60
C THR A 58 -14.14 -7.85 -6.85
N GLN A 59 -15.13 -6.99 -6.98
CA GLN A 59 -15.96 -6.96 -8.19
C GLN A 59 -15.10 -6.53 -9.38
N ALA A 60 -15.43 -7.07 -10.54
CA ALA A 60 -14.77 -6.69 -11.77
C ALA A 60 -14.86 -5.17 -11.95
N GLY A 61 -13.72 -4.56 -12.24
CA GLY A 61 -13.68 -3.12 -12.45
C GLY A 61 -13.64 -2.28 -11.19
N ALA A 62 -13.66 -2.90 -10.03
CA ALA A 62 -13.59 -2.16 -8.77
C ALA A 62 -12.25 -1.49 -8.61
N ALA A 63 -12.25 -0.27 -8.07
CA ALA A 63 -11.03 0.47 -7.80
C ALA A 63 -10.67 0.32 -6.33
N ASN A 64 -9.41 -0.01 -6.08
CA ASN A 64 -8.86 -0.10 -4.73
C ASN A 64 -7.66 0.84 -4.64
N ALA A 65 -7.45 1.39 -3.45
CA ALA A 65 -6.32 2.27 -3.20
C ALA A 65 -5.70 1.94 -1.86
N ALA A 66 -4.39 2.11 -1.76
CA ALA A 66 -3.66 1.85 -0.54
C ALA A 66 -2.94 3.10 -0.07
N ARG A 67 -2.84 3.26 1.23
CA ARG A 67 -1.98 4.27 1.84
C ARG A 67 -0.95 3.53 2.69
N ILE A 68 0.31 3.82 2.45
CA ILE A 68 1.41 3.17 3.15
C ILE A 68 2.21 4.25 3.85
N SER A 69 2.38 4.08 5.16
CA SER A 69 3.07 5.08 5.98
C SER A 69 4.15 4.40 6.81
N ARG A 70 5.15 5.19 7.21
CA ARG A 70 6.18 4.70 8.10
C ARG A 70 5.63 4.62 9.52
N THR A 71 6.10 3.62 10.25
CA THR A 71 5.76 3.48 11.66
C THR A 71 6.88 3.99 12.52
N LEU A 72 6.59 4.22 13.79
CA LEU A 72 7.60 4.67 14.74
C LEU A 72 8.73 3.67 14.93
N MET A 73 8.44 2.40 14.66
CA MET A 73 9.44 1.34 14.85
C MET A 73 10.29 1.09 13.61
N GLY A 74 10.13 1.93 12.58
CA GLY A 74 10.94 1.80 11.38
C GLY A 74 10.36 0.89 10.31
N GLY A 75 9.17 0.33 10.53
CA GLY A 75 8.50 -0.46 9.51
C GLY A 75 7.49 0.35 8.74
N PHE A 76 6.57 -0.37 8.05
CA PHE A 76 5.54 0.26 7.23
C PHE A 76 4.18 -0.32 7.56
N ALA A 77 3.17 0.53 7.52
CA ALA A 77 1.79 0.14 7.75
C ALA A 77 0.95 0.52 6.53
N MET A 78 -0.03 -0.32 6.23
CA MET A 78 -0.90 -0.09 5.07
C MET A 78 -2.35 -0.10 5.50
N THR A 79 -3.12 0.85 4.96
CA THR A 79 -4.58 0.83 5.01
C THR A 79 -5.10 0.83 3.58
N VAL A 80 -6.32 0.38 3.37
CA VAL A 80 -6.91 0.35 2.04
C VAL A 80 -8.24 1.07 2.04
N ASN A 81 -8.52 1.77 0.97
CA ASN A 81 -9.82 2.38 0.69
C ASN A 81 -10.32 3.29 1.82
N GLY A 82 -9.40 3.92 2.54
CA GLY A 82 -9.76 4.83 3.62
C GLY A 82 -10.29 4.15 4.86
N ARG A 83 -10.19 2.83 4.96
CA ARG A 83 -10.66 2.11 6.14
C ARG A 83 -9.63 2.18 7.25
N ASN A 84 -10.06 1.85 8.45
CA ASN A 84 -9.21 1.96 9.64
C ASN A 84 -8.42 0.70 9.95
N ASP A 85 -8.66 -0.39 9.25
CA ASP A 85 -7.90 -1.61 9.48
C ASP A 85 -6.48 -1.42 9.00
N VAL A 86 -5.52 -1.76 9.85
CA VAL A 86 -4.10 -1.51 9.60
C VAL A 86 -3.36 -2.84 9.54
N ALA A 87 -2.58 -3.02 8.51
CA ALA A 87 -1.69 -4.17 8.37
C ALA A 87 -0.25 -3.68 8.33
N ILE A 88 0.65 -4.50 8.83
CA ILE A 88 2.08 -4.24 8.73
C ILE A 88 2.57 -4.89 7.45
N VAL A 89 3.30 -4.14 6.65
CA VAL A 89 3.70 -4.57 5.31
C VAL A 89 5.20 -4.42 5.13
N LYS A 90 5.69 -5.13 4.12
CA LYS A 90 7.09 -5.12 3.76
C LYS A 90 7.18 -5.00 2.24
N ARG A 91 8.13 -4.22 1.77
CA ARG A 91 8.30 -4.05 0.34
C ARG A 91 9.03 -5.22 -0.26
N LEU A 92 8.45 -5.84 -1.30
CA LEU A 92 9.05 -7.02 -1.91
C LEU A 92 10.05 -6.70 -3.01
N ASP A 93 9.84 -5.62 -3.73
CA ASP A 93 10.78 -5.22 -4.76
C ASP A 93 11.96 -4.46 -4.18
N GLY A 94 12.11 -4.45 -2.94
CA GLY A 94 12.92 -3.95 -1.86
C GLY A 94 14.29 -3.42 -2.09
N LYS A 95 14.63 -3.06 -3.25
CA LYS A 95 15.96 -2.50 -3.47
C LYS A 95 16.01 -1.02 -3.20
N ARG A 96 14.87 -0.38 -3.10
CA ARG A 96 14.79 1.05 -2.98
C ARG A 96 13.97 1.44 -1.78
N LYS A 97 14.27 2.61 -1.27
CA LYS A 97 13.45 3.19 -0.21
C LYS A 97 12.17 3.72 -0.80
N LEU A 98 11.22 3.94 0.05
CA LEU A 98 9.94 4.53 -0.34
C LEU A 98 10.15 5.76 -1.19
#